data_4f17280ebd75ea732498ce1a74e22393
#
_entry.id   4f17280ebd75ea732498ce1a74e22393
#
_cell.length_a   1.000
_cell.length_b   1.000
_cell.length_c   1.000
_cell.angle_alpha   90.00
_cell.angle_beta   90.00
_cell.angle_gamma   90.00
#
_symmetry.space_group_name_H-M   'P 1'
#
loop_
_entity.id
_entity.type
_entity.pdbx_description
1 polymer ?
#
loop_
_entity_poly.entity_id
_entity_poly.type
_entity_poly.pdbx_seq_one_letter_code
_entity_poly.pdbx_strand_id
1 'polypeptide(L)'
;VKRSERNRARILASDGVMELTVHVRNANRPRQPVRDVRLDYSKRWQHQHWGALVASYRSSPYFDFYAGRFEPFYRREWEFLADYNLGLLEVLCSLAGVPMPELSRTYVEAAPGDLDLRPKRKEGPALIAEPYFQVFSERMPFVPNLSFADLLFAEGPASVSVLGRCRQG
;
A
#
# COMPACT_ATOMS: atom_id res chain seq x y z
N VAL A 1 -0.70 -11.13 -13.42
CA VAL A 1 -0.84 -9.80 -12.80
C VAL A 1 0.31 -8.92 -13.30
N LYS A 2 0.12 -8.29 -14.47
CA LYS A 2 1.00 -7.19 -14.87
C LYS A 2 0.83 -6.07 -13.85
N ARG A 3 1.86 -5.29 -13.61
CA ARG A 3 1.92 -4.12 -12.71
C ARG A 3 0.53 -3.52 -12.44
N SER A 4 0.01 -3.73 -11.25
CA SER A 4 -1.30 -3.25 -10.82
C SER A 4 -1.20 -2.82 -9.35
N GLU A 5 -2.17 -2.10 -8.83
CA GLU A 5 -2.23 -1.71 -7.42
C GLU A 5 -2.21 -2.91 -6.45
N ARG A 6 -2.44 -4.14 -6.94
CA ARG A 6 -2.36 -5.37 -6.13
C ARG A 6 -0.95 -5.78 -5.74
N ASN A 7 0.04 -5.41 -6.54
CA ASN A 7 1.45 -5.77 -6.32
C ASN A 7 2.38 -4.55 -6.36
N ARG A 8 1.82 -3.35 -6.18
CA ARG A 8 2.57 -2.10 -6.24
C ARG A 8 2.14 -1.15 -5.15
N ALA A 9 3.10 -0.47 -4.54
CA ALA A 9 2.88 0.66 -3.67
C ALA A 9 3.70 1.86 -4.15
N ARG A 10 3.26 3.05 -3.83
CA ARG A 10 3.99 4.31 -4.12
C ARG A 10 4.43 4.94 -2.81
N ILE A 11 5.68 5.29 -2.73
CA ILE A 11 6.29 6.01 -1.60
C ILE A 11 6.93 7.30 -2.08
N LEU A 12 7.19 8.23 -1.17
CA LEU A 12 7.93 9.43 -1.47
C LEU A 12 9.41 9.23 -1.16
N ALA A 13 10.25 9.36 -2.18
CA ALA A 13 11.71 9.36 -2.05
C ALA A 13 12.27 10.77 -2.26
N SER A 14 13.57 10.95 -2.05
CA SER A 14 14.23 12.25 -2.12
C SER A 14 14.18 12.91 -3.50
N ASP A 15 13.94 12.13 -4.55
CA ASP A 15 13.89 12.53 -5.96
C ASP A 15 12.47 12.44 -6.56
N GLY A 16 11.47 12.13 -5.74
CA GLY A 16 10.07 12.04 -6.16
C GLY A 16 9.40 10.72 -5.81
N VAL A 17 8.33 10.39 -6.55
CA VAL A 17 7.57 9.17 -6.31
C VAL A 17 8.35 7.93 -6.75
N MET A 18 8.55 7.00 -5.81
CA MET A 18 9.13 5.68 -6.09
C MET A 18 8.05 4.61 -6.04
N GLU A 19 8.03 3.73 -7.05
CA GLU A 19 7.15 2.56 -7.09
C GLU A 19 7.85 1.32 -6.51
N LEU A 20 7.28 0.76 -5.47
CA LEU A 20 7.69 -0.52 -4.90
C LEU A 20 6.84 -1.63 -5.52
N THR A 21 7.45 -2.45 -6.39
CA THR A 21 6.74 -3.53 -7.08
C THR A 21 7.13 -4.89 -6.49
N VAL A 22 6.17 -5.57 -5.90
CA VAL A 22 6.30 -6.96 -5.47
C VAL A 22 6.35 -7.86 -6.71
N HIS A 23 7.42 -8.63 -6.87
CA HIS A 23 7.58 -9.52 -8.01
C HIS A 23 6.76 -10.80 -7.85
N VAL A 24 6.10 -11.22 -8.93
CA VAL A 24 5.24 -12.41 -8.95
C VAL A 24 5.61 -13.34 -10.08
N ARG A 25 5.48 -14.66 -9.84
CA ARG A 25 5.71 -15.69 -10.86
C ARG A 25 4.61 -15.61 -11.91
N ASN A 26 4.97 -15.89 -13.16
CA ASN A 26 4.01 -15.95 -14.28
C ASN A 26 3.12 -14.71 -14.42
N ALA A 27 3.70 -13.52 -14.25
CA ALA A 27 2.98 -12.23 -14.27
C ALA A 27 2.09 -12.03 -15.52
N ASN A 28 2.40 -12.71 -16.62
CA ASN A 28 1.67 -12.64 -17.90
C ASN A 28 0.57 -13.69 -18.06
N ARG A 29 0.37 -14.58 -17.08
CA ARG A 29 -0.68 -15.61 -17.17
C ARG A 29 -2.06 -14.97 -17.12
N PRO A 30 -2.89 -15.10 -18.16
CA PRO A 30 -4.23 -14.52 -18.16
C PRO A 30 -5.13 -15.26 -17.17
N ARG A 31 -6.07 -14.54 -16.55
CA ARG A 31 -7.16 -15.08 -15.72
C ARG A 31 -6.75 -15.92 -14.50
N GLN A 32 -5.54 -15.73 -13.98
CA GLN A 32 -5.17 -16.37 -12.72
C GLN A 32 -5.91 -15.69 -11.55
N PRO A 33 -6.59 -16.46 -10.67
CA PRO A 33 -7.16 -15.91 -9.43
C PRO A 33 -6.06 -15.27 -8.57
N VAL A 34 -6.36 -14.15 -7.91
CA VAL A 34 -5.37 -13.42 -7.12
C VAL A 34 -4.80 -14.27 -5.98
N ARG A 35 -5.63 -15.13 -5.38
CA ARG A 35 -5.23 -16.06 -4.32
C ARG A 35 -4.15 -17.06 -4.74
N ASP A 36 -4.07 -17.36 -6.05
CA ASP A 36 -3.13 -18.36 -6.59
C ASP A 36 -1.84 -17.72 -7.13
N VAL A 37 -1.71 -16.39 -7.04
CA VAL A 37 -0.53 -15.65 -7.50
C VAL A 37 0.62 -15.85 -6.53
N ARG A 38 1.68 -16.54 -6.98
CA ARG A 38 2.87 -16.81 -6.19
C ARG A 38 3.89 -15.69 -6.30
N LEU A 39 4.56 -15.40 -5.20
CA LEU A 39 5.66 -14.44 -5.15
C LEU A 39 6.91 -14.99 -5.84
N ASP A 40 7.71 -14.08 -6.40
CA ASP A 40 8.96 -14.39 -7.09
C ASP A 40 10.12 -13.71 -6.36
N TYR A 41 11.03 -14.51 -5.83
CA TYR A 41 12.22 -14.08 -5.09
C TYR A 41 13.51 -14.16 -5.92
N SER A 42 13.41 -14.38 -7.22
CA SER A 42 14.56 -14.34 -8.14
C SER A 42 15.28 -12.99 -8.14
N LYS A 43 14.57 -11.93 -7.73
CA LYS A 43 15.10 -10.59 -7.49
C LYS A 43 14.98 -10.25 -6.00
N ARG A 44 15.96 -9.55 -5.46
CA ARG A 44 16.02 -9.19 -4.03
C ARG A 44 15.09 -8.01 -3.69
N TRP A 45 13.84 -8.03 -4.16
CA TRP A 45 12.89 -6.94 -4.01
C TRP A 45 12.58 -6.60 -2.55
N GLN A 46 12.51 -7.59 -1.67
CA GLN A 46 12.27 -7.35 -0.24
C GLN A 46 13.36 -6.46 0.37
N HIS A 47 14.62 -6.80 0.12
CA HIS A 47 15.74 -6.00 0.61
C HIS A 47 15.73 -4.58 0.03
N GLN A 48 15.43 -4.45 -1.27
CA GLN A 48 15.33 -3.16 -1.95
C GLN A 48 14.19 -2.32 -1.40
N HIS A 49 13.00 -2.91 -1.20
CA HIS A 49 11.84 -2.21 -0.65
C HIS A 49 12.08 -1.75 0.79
N TRP A 50 12.63 -2.64 1.65
CA TRP A 50 12.95 -2.27 3.02
C TRP A 50 13.97 -1.14 3.08
N GLY A 51 15.04 -1.25 2.29
CA GLY A 51 16.04 -0.18 2.17
C GLY A 51 15.45 1.14 1.69
N ALA A 52 14.53 1.10 0.72
CA ALA A 52 13.82 2.30 0.23
C ALA A 52 12.94 2.92 1.31
N LEU A 53 12.16 2.11 2.07
CA LEU A 53 11.34 2.58 3.18
C LEU A 53 12.18 3.25 4.27
N VAL A 54 13.29 2.61 4.68
CA VAL A 54 14.19 3.17 5.67
C VAL A 54 14.83 4.47 5.18
N ALA A 55 15.33 4.49 3.92
CA ALA A 55 15.93 5.68 3.35
C ALA A 55 14.97 6.87 3.22
N SER A 56 13.70 6.58 2.90
CA SER A 56 12.68 7.61 2.74
C SER A 56 12.12 8.11 4.08
N TYR A 57 11.91 7.23 5.05
CA TYR A 57 11.06 7.57 6.22
C TYR A 57 11.75 7.53 7.58
N ARG A 58 13.04 7.14 7.69
CA ARG A 58 13.68 7.08 9.02
C ARG A 58 13.71 8.43 9.75
N SER A 59 13.58 9.54 9.06
CA SER A 59 13.48 10.88 9.65
C SER A 59 12.04 11.34 9.91
N SER A 60 11.02 10.53 9.55
CA SER A 60 9.63 10.86 9.86
C SER A 60 9.32 10.67 11.34
N PRO A 61 8.37 11.45 11.88
CA PRO A 61 8.09 11.47 13.32
C PRO A 61 7.71 10.11 13.92
N TYR A 62 7.06 9.23 13.12
CA TYR A 62 6.51 7.97 13.63
C TYR A 62 7.15 6.72 13.02
N PHE A 63 8.20 6.85 12.19
CA PHE A 63 8.82 5.70 11.57
C PHE A 63 9.33 4.68 12.61
N ASP A 64 10.09 5.11 13.59
CA ASP A 64 10.68 4.22 14.60
C ASP A 64 9.62 3.48 15.43
N PHE A 65 8.46 4.07 15.63
CA PHE A 65 7.34 3.44 16.34
C PHE A 65 6.69 2.31 15.54
N TYR A 66 6.67 2.42 14.22
CA TYR A 66 5.93 1.49 13.36
C TYR A 66 6.81 0.55 12.54
N ALA A 67 8.07 0.90 12.30
CA ALA A 67 8.99 0.14 11.45
C ALA A 67 9.06 -1.35 11.82
N GLY A 68 9.10 -1.68 13.11
CA GLY A 68 9.14 -3.05 13.60
C GLY A 68 7.90 -3.90 13.25
N ARG A 69 6.77 -3.28 12.91
CA ARG A 69 5.56 -3.98 12.45
C ARG A 69 5.61 -4.29 10.96
N PHE A 70 6.36 -3.52 10.17
CA PHE A 70 6.54 -3.71 8.74
C PHE A 70 7.73 -4.61 8.40
N GLU A 71 8.83 -4.50 9.12
CA GLU A 71 10.08 -5.21 8.83
C GLU A 71 9.90 -6.73 8.61
N PRO A 72 9.09 -7.48 9.39
CA PRO A 72 8.90 -8.92 9.18
C PRO A 72 8.42 -9.29 7.78
N PHE A 73 7.68 -8.40 7.10
CA PHE A 73 7.19 -8.64 5.74
C PHE A 73 8.30 -8.62 4.69
N TYR A 74 9.44 -8.02 5.03
CA TYR A 74 10.61 -7.92 4.18
C TYR A 74 11.75 -8.87 4.59
N ARG A 75 11.58 -9.60 5.73
CA ARG A 75 12.57 -10.55 6.23
C ARG A 75 12.21 -12.01 5.95
N ARG A 76 10.93 -12.34 5.91
CA ARG A 76 10.45 -13.70 5.63
C ARG A 76 9.90 -13.82 4.22
N GLU A 77 9.97 -15.01 3.64
CA GLU A 77 9.32 -15.32 2.38
C GLU A 77 7.84 -15.64 2.60
N TRP A 78 7.02 -15.22 1.65
CA TRP A 78 5.61 -15.47 1.55
C TRP A 78 5.35 -16.27 0.28
N GLU A 79 4.49 -17.26 0.34
CA GLU A 79 4.21 -18.07 -0.86
C GLU A 79 3.28 -17.33 -1.82
N PHE A 80 2.21 -16.73 -1.30
CA PHE A 80 1.17 -16.09 -2.10
C PHE A 80 1.10 -14.58 -1.91
N LEU A 81 0.84 -13.87 -3.01
CA LEU A 81 0.64 -12.42 -2.98
C LEU A 81 -0.56 -12.02 -2.12
N ALA A 82 -1.63 -12.84 -2.14
CA ALA A 82 -2.82 -12.57 -1.33
C ALA A 82 -2.51 -12.57 0.16
N ASP A 83 -1.77 -13.57 0.65
CA ASP A 83 -1.41 -13.68 2.08
C ASP A 83 -0.48 -12.53 2.51
N TYR A 84 0.49 -12.17 1.66
CA TYR A 84 1.36 -11.02 1.89
C TYR A 84 0.55 -9.72 2.02
N ASN A 85 -0.38 -9.48 1.08
CA ASN A 85 -1.21 -8.27 1.09
C ASN A 85 -2.17 -8.24 2.28
N LEU A 86 -2.80 -9.37 2.61
CA LEU A 86 -3.72 -9.46 3.75
C LEU A 86 -2.99 -9.21 5.07
N GLY A 87 -1.81 -9.80 5.25
CA GLY A 87 -1.00 -9.55 6.43
C GLY A 87 -0.58 -8.08 6.57
N LEU A 88 -0.18 -7.42 5.47
CA LEU A 88 0.11 -5.99 5.49
C LEU A 88 -1.14 -5.17 5.80
N LEU A 89 -2.28 -5.50 5.21
CA LEU A 89 -3.55 -4.82 5.47
C LEU A 89 -3.96 -4.95 6.94
N GLU A 90 -3.79 -6.12 7.55
CA GLU A 90 -4.05 -6.35 8.97
C GLU A 90 -3.19 -5.44 9.85
N VAL A 91 -1.89 -5.33 9.55
CA VAL A 91 -1.00 -4.40 10.25
C VAL A 91 -1.47 -2.96 10.08
N LEU A 92 -1.79 -2.52 8.86
CA LEU A 92 -2.26 -1.17 8.60
C LEU A 92 -3.57 -0.85 9.33
N CYS A 93 -4.55 -1.76 9.28
CA CYS A 93 -5.81 -1.61 10.01
C CYS A 93 -5.59 -1.53 11.53
N SER A 94 -4.74 -2.41 12.06
CA SER A 94 -4.38 -2.42 13.49
C SER A 94 -3.73 -1.10 13.94
N LEU A 95 -2.78 -0.59 13.15
CA LEU A 95 -2.08 0.66 13.46
C LEU A 95 -2.98 1.89 13.29
N ALA A 96 -3.92 1.83 12.34
CA ALA A 96 -4.92 2.87 12.13
C ALA A 96 -6.08 2.83 13.15
N GLY A 97 -6.21 1.75 13.93
CA GLY A 97 -7.35 1.58 14.84
C GLY A 97 -8.68 1.35 14.11
N VAL A 98 -8.64 0.83 12.88
CA VAL A 98 -9.84 0.52 12.10
C VAL A 98 -10.03 -1.00 12.00
N PRO A 99 -11.29 -1.50 11.91
CA PRO A 99 -11.54 -2.92 11.78
C PRO A 99 -11.01 -3.46 10.45
N MET A 100 -10.54 -4.72 10.46
CA MET A 100 -10.21 -5.43 9.23
C MET A 100 -11.47 -5.60 8.39
N PRO A 101 -11.45 -5.33 7.07
CA PRO A 101 -12.61 -5.55 6.22
C PRO A 101 -12.95 -7.04 6.11
N GLU A 102 -14.23 -7.34 5.93
CA GLU A 102 -14.69 -8.71 5.68
C GLU A 102 -14.17 -9.24 4.34
N LEU A 103 -13.74 -10.49 4.35
CA LEU A 103 -13.24 -11.16 3.16
C LEU A 103 -14.31 -12.10 2.60
N SER A 104 -14.75 -11.84 1.38
CA SER A 104 -15.64 -12.78 0.69
C SER A 104 -14.87 -14.00 0.18
N ARG A 105 -15.45 -15.20 0.33
CA ARG A 105 -14.88 -16.45 -0.19
C ARG A 105 -15.08 -16.62 -1.69
N THR A 106 -16.08 -15.92 -2.23
CA THR A 106 -16.47 -15.98 -3.64
C THR A 106 -16.42 -14.59 -4.24
N TYR A 107 -16.43 -14.51 -5.56
CA TYR A 107 -16.57 -13.23 -6.25
C TYR A 107 -17.97 -12.67 -5.97
N VAL A 108 -18.02 -11.44 -5.48
CA VAL A 108 -19.26 -10.70 -5.21
C VAL A 108 -19.36 -9.58 -6.25
N GLU A 109 -20.49 -9.51 -6.94
CA GLU A 109 -20.79 -8.37 -7.80
C GLU A 109 -21.22 -7.17 -6.94
N ALA A 110 -20.79 -5.98 -7.34
CA ALA A 110 -21.19 -4.75 -6.65
C ALA A 110 -22.69 -4.53 -6.87
N ALA A 111 -23.42 -4.29 -5.78
CA ALA A 111 -24.84 -3.92 -5.84
C ALA A 111 -25.00 -2.44 -6.26
N PRO A 112 -26.21 -2.02 -6.71
CA PRO A 112 -26.48 -0.61 -6.94
C PRO A 112 -26.23 0.22 -5.68
N GLY A 113 -25.35 1.21 -5.79
CA GLY A 113 -24.92 2.06 -4.66
C GLY A 113 -23.61 1.66 -4.01
N ASP A 114 -23.06 0.46 -4.30
CA ASP A 114 -21.75 0.06 -3.83
C ASP A 114 -20.64 0.82 -4.56
N LEU A 115 -19.59 1.18 -3.81
CA LEU A 115 -18.36 1.72 -4.38
C LEU A 115 -17.41 0.57 -4.78
N ASP A 116 -17.36 0.26 -6.07
CA ASP A 116 -16.45 -0.77 -6.58
C ASP A 116 -15.09 -0.18 -6.96
N LEU A 117 -14.08 -0.39 -6.10
CA LEU A 117 -12.71 0.06 -6.29
C LEU A 117 -11.82 -0.95 -7.05
N ARG A 118 -12.39 -1.99 -7.64
CA ARG A 118 -11.61 -3.00 -8.37
C ARG A 118 -10.95 -2.40 -9.63
N PRO A 119 -9.68 -2.77 -9.95
CA PRO A 119 -8.85 -2.08 -10.95
C PRO A 119 -9.34 -2.12 -12.41
N LYS A 120 -10.39 -2.86 -12.70
CA LYS A 120 -10.98 -2.89 -14.06
C LYS A 120 -11.82 -1.67 -14.38
N ARG A 121 -12.22 -0.89 -13.38
CA ARG A 121 -12.92 0.37 -13.60
C ARG A 121 -11.91 1.49 -13.80
N LYS A 122 -11.83 1.97 -15.02
CA LYS A 122 -11.06 3.18 -15.37
C LYS A 122 -11.73 4.47 -14.85
N GLU A 123 -12.95 4.36 -14.33
CA GLU A 123 -13.85 5.45 -13.94
C GLU A 123 -14.23 5.39 -12.46
N GLY A 124 -13.33 4.92 -11.62
CA GLY A 124 -13.52 5.03 -10.16
C GLY A 124 -13.49 6.50 -9.73
N PRO A 125 -14.19 6.88 -8.65
CA PRO A 125 -14.11 8.23 -8.12
C PRO A 125 -12.66 8.56 -7.83
N ALA A 126 -12.20 9.71 -8.30
CA ALA A 126 -10.89 10.23 -7.94
C ALA A 126 -10.93 10.57 -6.44
N LEU A 127 -9.98 10.06 -5.67
CA LEU A 127 -9.84 10.47 -4.28
C LEU A 127 -9.07 11.80 -4.26
N ILE A 128 -9.72 12.85 -3.77
CA ILE A 128 -9.05 14.13 -3.50
C ILE A 128 -8.40 13.99 -2.12
N ALA A 129 -7.07 13.84 -2.13
CA ALA A 129 -6.30 13.70 -0.90
C ALA A 129 -6.24 15.04 -0.14
N GLU A 130 -6.51 14.98 1.16
CA GLU A 130 -6.24 16.09 2.08
C GLU A 130 -4.72 16.23 2.25
N PRO A 131 -4.13 17.42 2.05
CA PRO A 131 -2.71 17.62 2.28
C PRO A 131 -2.32 17.37 3.75
N TYR A 132 -1.19 16.69 3.94
CA TYR A 132 -0.57 16.46 5.24
C TYR A 132 0.95 16.66 5.13
N PHE A 133 1.64 16.72 6.25
CA PHE A 133 3.09 16.84 6.26
C PHE A 133 3.75 15.61 5.60
N GLN A 134 4.65 15.85 4.67
CA GLN A 134 5.46 14.80 4.03
C GLN A 134 6.93 15.06 4.28
N VAL A 135 7.74 14.00 4.40
CA VAL A 135 9.15 14.08 4.81
C VAL A 135 9.98 15.05 3.96
N PHE A 136 9.61 15.21 2.69
CA PHE A 136 10.33 16.08 1.77
C PHE A 136 9.56 17.38 1.42
N SER A 137 8.61 17.79 2.25
CA SER A 137 7.78 18.99 2.01
C SER A 137 8.56 20.30 1.88
N GLU A 138 9.77 20.37 2.42
CA GLU A 138 10.66 21.53 2.26
C GLU A 138 11.23 21.66 0.83
N ARG A 139 11.26 20.55 0.07
CA ARG A 139 11.90 20.46 -1.25
C ARG A 139 10.93 20.17 -2.38
N MET A 140 9.77 19.60 -2.06
CA MET A 140 8.79 19.15 -3.02
C MET A 140 7.37 19.58 -2.61
N PRO A 141 6.50 19.90 -3.59
CA PRO A 141 5.09 20.12 -3.31
C PRO A 141 4.44 18.82 -2.81
N PHE A 142 3.26 18.96 -2.18
CA PHE A 142 2.49 17.80 -1.73
C PHE A 142 2.21 16.81 -2.88
N VAL A 143 2.51 15.54 -2.61
CA VAL A 143 2.29 14.44 -3.56
C VAL A 143 1.11 13.60 -3.07
N PRO A 144 -0.03 13.62 -3.77
CA PRO A 144 -1.21 12.85 -3.40
C PRO A 144 -1.07 11.36 -3.77
N ASN A 145 -1.96 10.53 -3.22
CA ASN A 145 -2.14 9.12 -3.58
C ASN A 145 -0.90 8.23 -3.38
N LEU A 146 -0.12 8.51 -2.36
CA LEU A 146 0.92 7.61 -1.88
C LEU A 146 0.34 6.44 -1.08
N SER A 147 1.16 5.46 -0.77
CA SER A 147 0.79 4.39 0.16
C SER A 147 0.37 4.97 1.51
N PHE A 148 -0.62 4.35 2.17
CA PHE A 148 -1.02 4.74 3.54
C PHE A 148 0.14 4.72 4.54
N ALA A 149 1.19 3.94 4.27
CA ALA A 149 2.40 3.94 5.08
C ALA A 149 3.09 5.32 5.13
N ASP A 150 3.06 6.10 4.02
CA ASP A 150 3.58 7.48 4.00
C ASP A 150 2.85 8.36 5.01
N LEU A 151 1.52 8.36 4.96
CA LEU A 151 0.67 9.09 5.89
C LEU A 151 0.87 8.61 7.34
N LEU A 152 0.96 7.30 7.55
CA LEU A 152 1.12 6.70 8.87
C LEU A 152 2.47 7.10 9.51
N PHE A 153 3.56 7.07 8.75
CA PHE A 153 4.87 7.49 9.25
C PHE A 153 4.96 9.00 9.51
N ALA A 154 4.18 9.80 8.79
CA ALA A 154 4.13 11.26 8.98
C ALA A 154 3.22 11.69 10.14
N GLU A 155 1.98 11.20 10.18
CA GLU A 155 0.91 11.69 11.07
C GLU A 155 0.59 10.72 12.22
N GLY A 156 1.11 9.50 12.18
CA GLY A 156 0.92 8.51 13.23
C GLY A 156 -0.57 8.28 13.57
N PRO A 157 -0.96 8.43 14.84
CA PRO A 157 -2.36 8.24 15.27
C PRO A 157 -3.36 9.16 14.59
N ALA A 158 -2.93 10.33 14.09
CA ALA A 158 -3.79 11.28 13.39
C ALA A 158 -4.11 10.88 11.95
N SER A 159 -3.44 9.86 11.40
CA SER A 159 -3.58 9.43 10.01
C SER A 159 -5.02 9.11 9.60
N VAL A 160 -5.82 8.50 10.48
CA VAL A 160 -7.24 8.20 10.21
C VAL A 160 -8.07 9.47 10.09
N SER A 161 -7.80 10.47 10.92
CA SER A 161 -8.48 11.78 10.82
C SER A 161 -8.16 12.48 9.50
N VAL A 162 -6.93 12.36 9.00
CA VAL A 162 -6.54 12.89 7.68
C VAL A 162 -7.30 12.15 6.59
N LEU A 163 -7.34 10.80 6.63
CA LEU A 163 -8.12 10.00 5.67
C LEU A 163 -9.62 10.37 5.66
N GLY A 164 -10.20 10.62 6.84
CA GLY A 164 -11.60 11.02 6.97
C GLY A 164 -11.93 12.38 6.33
N ARG A 165 -10.93 13.22 6.09
CA ARG A 165 -11.08 14.49 5.37
C ARG A 165 -10.89 14.39 3.87
N CYS A 166 -10.34 13.26 3.38
CA CYS A 166 -10.24 13.00 1.95
C CYS A 166 -11.65 12.90 1.34
N ARG A 167 -11.84 13.48 0.16
CA ARG A 167 -13.15 13.56 -0.51
C ARG A 167 -13.15 12.70 -1.76
N GLN A 168 -14.35 12.24 -2.14
CA GLN A 168 -14.56 11.71 -3.47
C GLN A 168 -14.79 12.88 -4.43
N GLY A 169 -13.99 12.95 -5.48
CA GLY A 169 -14.10 13.94 -6.55
C GLY A 169 -15.05 13.50 -7.66
#